data_5bea9f3edcd2920118234bbe5f23731c
#
_entry.id   5bea9f3edcd2920118234bbe5f23731c
#
_cell.length_a   1.000
_cell.length_b   1.000
_cell.length_c   1.000
_cell.angle_alpha   90.00
_cell.angle_beta   90.00
_cell.angle_gamma   90.00
#
_symmetry.space_group_name_H-M   'P 1'
#
loop_
_entity.id
_entity.type
_entity.pdbx_description
1 polymer ?
#
loop_
_entity_poly.entity_id
_entity_poly.type
_entity_poly.pdbx_seq_one_letter_code
_entity_poly.pdbx_strand_id
1 'polypeptide(L)'
;MNRAHEQVVDAQFGPRAKAYVDSSVHARGPDLETLEAVVSGVRPARALDLGTGGGHVAYLMARYAGSVTASDLSREMLAAVAGAAKDRGLANVEVAEASAERLTFENEWFDFLGCRYSAHHWRNLEAGLREAQRVLKCGSKAVFIDAFAPEAAALDTHLQAVELLRDTSHVRDYTTSEWIAALNRSGFTLQTFRSWCIRMDFPTWIARMQTPPDNVRAIRALQMAASREISDHFEIEADGSFMLDVMMIETEAA
;
A
#
# COMPACT_ATOMS: atom_id res chain seq x y z
N MET A 1 17.14 21.19 5.37
CA MET A 1 18.01 20.12 4.85
C MET A 1 17.24 19.38 3.77
N ASN A 2 17.81 19.21 2.59
CA ASN A 2 17.13 18.48 1.51
C ASN A 2 17.28 16.97 1.76
N ARG A 3 16.20 16.27 2.13
CA ARG A 3 16.20 14.82 2.37
C ARG A 3 15.86 14.09 1.08
N ALA A 4 16.49 12.94 0.82
CA ALA A 4 16.02 12.02 -0.21
C ALA A 4 14.63 11.50 0.13
N HIS A 5 13.80 11.19 -0.88
CA HIS A 5 12.42 10.77 -0.65
C HIS A 5 12.33 9.53 0.26
N GLU A 6 13.19 8.54 0.08
CA GLU A 6 13.27 7.36 0.96
C GLU A 6 13.49 7.74 2.43
N GLN A 7 14.29 8.79 2.69
CA GLN A 7 14.48 9.30 4.06
C GLN A 7 13.23 10.01 4.60
N VAL A 8 12.38 10.56 3.72
CA VAL A 8 11.09 11.15 4.13
C VAL A 8 10.14 10.03 4.52
N VAL A 9 10.04 8.97 3.71
CA VAL A 9 9.21 7.78 3.99
C VAL A 9 9.65 7.13 5.30
N ASP A 10 10.94 6.83 5.48
CA ASP A 10 11.46 6.22 6.70
C ASP A 10 11.20 7.09 7.95
N ALA A 11 11.45 8.40 7.87
CA ALA A 11 11.16 9.32 8.97
C ALA A 11 9.67 9.43 9.30
N GLN A 12 8.78 9.17 8.33
CA GLN A 12 7.34 9.19 8.52
C GLN A 12 6.85 7.91 9.20
N PHE A 13 7.34 6.75 8.81
CA PHE A 13 6.81 5.45 9.23
C PHE A 13 7.61 4.80 10.37
N GLY A 14 8.94 4.91 10.39
CA GLY A 14 9.81 4.28 11.39
C GLY A 14 9.37 4.52 12.83
N PRO A 15 9.17 5.77 13.29
CA PRO A 15 8.73 6.06 14.66
C PRO A 15 7.34 5.51 15.01
N ARG A 16 6.55 5.11 14.01
CA ARG A 16 5.16 4.62 14.16
C ARG A 16 5.03 3.11 14.00
N ALA A 17 6.14 2.39 13.82
CA ALA A 17 6.17 0.96 13.50
C ALA A 17 5.27 0.13 14.42
N LYS A 18 5.36 0.32 15.74
CA LYS A 18 4.53 -0.41 16.71
C LYS A 18 3.03 -0.13 16.51
N ALA A 19 2.64 1.12 16.27
CA ALA A 19 1.25 1.49 16.06
C ALA A 19 0.68 0.86 14.77
N TYR A 20 1.50 0.67 13.75
CA TYR A 20 1.11 -0.01 12.50
C TYR A 20 0.94 -1.52 12.70
N VAL A 21 1.83 -2.17 13.43
CA VAL A 21 1.73 -3.60 13.78
C VAL A 21 0.49 -3.90 14.63
N ASP A 22 0.17 -3.02 15.59
CA ASP A 22 -0.97 -3.17 16.51
C ASP A 22 -2.31 -2.68 15.92
N SER A 23 -2.30 -2.14 14.71
CA SER A 23 -3.47 -1.51 14.08
C SER A 23 -4.54 -2.53 13.71
N SER A 24 -5.67 -2.52 14.42
CA SER A 24 -6.83 -3.35 14.10
C SER A 24 -7.50 -2.99 12.76
N VAL A 25 -7.39 -1.72 12.33
CA VAL A 25 -7.93 -1.25 11.05
C VAL A 25 -7.19 -1.85 9.86
N HIS A 26 -5.87 -2.03 9.96
CA HIS A 26 -5.08 -2.68 8.91
C HIS A 26 -5.09 -4.22 8.99
N ALA A 27 -5.52 -4.78 10.13
CA ALA A 27 -5.52 -6.22 10.36
C ALA A 27 -6.75 -6.94 9.78
N ARG A 28 -7.75 -6.22 9.30
CA ARG A 28 -9.01 -6.78 8.77
C ARG A 28 -9.53 -5.89 7.64
N GLY A 29 -10.32 -6.48 6.77
CA GLY A 29 -11.01 -5.78 5.69
C GLY A 29 -11.30 -6.70 4.51
N PRO A 30 -12.25 -6.31 3.62
CA PRO A 30 -12.61 -7.11 2.46
C PRO A 30 -11.43 -7.35 1.51
N ASP A 31 -10.45 -6.44 1.51
CA ASP A 31 -9.20 -6.55 0.78
C ASP A 31 -8.33 -7.72 1.27
N LEU A 32 -8.14 -7.85 2.58
CA LEU A 32 -7.38 -8.97 3.16
C LEU A 32 -8.15 -10.30 3.03
N GLU A 33 -9.47 -10.31 3.17
CA GLU A 33 -10.28 -11.51 2.96
C GLU A 33 -10.18 -11.98 1.50
N THR A 34 -10.21 -11.07 0.55
CA THR A 34 -10.04 -11.39 -0.87
C THR A 34 -8.62 -11.87 -1.16
N LEU A 35 -7.58 -11.20 -0.63
CA LEU A 35 -6.19 -11.63 -0.73
C LEU A 35 -5.99 -13.02 -0.13
N GLU A 36 -6.60 -13.31 1.02
CA GLU A 36 -6.55 -14.63 1.66
C GLU A 36 -7.09 -15.73 0.73
N ALA A 37 -8.22 -15.47 0.06
CA ALA A 37 -8.78 -16.43 -0.89
C ALA A 37 -7.80 -16.71 -2.05
N VAL A 38 -7.13 -15.69 -2.58
CA VAL A 38 -6.13 -15.84 -3.65
C VAL A 38 -4.93 -16.65 -3.15
N VAL A 39 -4.32 -16.25 -2.03
CA VAL A 39 -3.12 -16.91 -1.49
C VAL A 39 -3.39 -18.35 -1.09
N SER A 40 -4.55 -18.62 -0.45
CA SER A 40 -4.94 -19.98 -0.06
C SER A 40 -5.13 -20.92 -1.25
N GLY A 41 -5.55 -20.37 -2.40
CA GLY A 41 -5.67 -21.11 -3.66
C GLY A 41 -4.33 -21.38 -4.33
N VAL A 42 -3.37 -20.45 -4.26
CA VAL A 42 -2.03 -20.56 -4.86
C VAL A 42 -1.10 -21.44 -4.02
N ARG A 43 -1.08 -21.23 -2.69
CA ARG A 43 -0.16 -21.89 -1.73
C ARG A 43 1.31 -21.78 -2.16
N PRO A 44 1.86 -20.56 -2.26
CA PRO A 44 3.20 -20.35 -2.79
C PRO A 44 4.27 -20.99 -1.91
N ALA A 45 5.35 -21.47 -2.54
CA ALA A 45 6.52 -21.92 -1.79
C ALA A 45 7.28 -20.73 -1.18
N ARG A 46 7.41 -19.63 -1.94
CA ARG A 46 8.09 -18.39 -1.52
C ARG A 46 7.25 -17.18 -1.90
N ALA A 47 6.77 -16.42 -0.93
CA ALA A 47 6.00 -15.21 -1.15
C ALA A 47 6.78 -13.96 -0.73
N LEU A 48 6.56 -12.85 -1.44
CA LEU A 48 7.07 -11.52 -1.11
C LEU A 48 5.92 -10.62 -0.65
N ASP A 49 6.05 -9.98 0.51
CA ASP A 49 5.25 -8.83 0.92
C ASP A 49 6.06 -7.56 0.64
N LEU A 50 5.68 -6.83 -0.41
CA LEU A 50 6.41 -5.67 -0.91
C LEU A 50 5.89 -4.37 -0.28
N GLY A 51 6.73 -3.73 0.53
CA GLY A 51 6.33 -2.60 1.35
C GLY A 51 5.44 -3.05 2.51
N THR A 52 5.97 -3.97 3.34
CA THR A 52 5.19 -4.72 4.33
C THR A 52 4.51 -3.85 5.40
N GLY A 53 5.06 -2.65 5.70
CA GLY A 53 4.56 -1.81 6.77
C GLY A 53 4.38 -2.60 8.08
N GLY A 54 3.17 -2.67 8.61
CA GLY A 54 2.85 -3.41 9.84
C GLY A 54 2.84 -4.94 9.73
N GLY A 55 3.15 -5.52 8.57
CA GLY A 55 3.28 -6.96 8.36
C GLY A 55 1.96 -7.72 8.13
N HIS A 56 0.83 -7.04 8.03
CA HIS A 56 -0.48 -7.70 7.96
C HIS A 56 -0.63 -8.64 6.76
N VAL A 57 -0.06 -8.28 5.60
CA VAL A 57 -0.04 -9.14 4.40
C VAL A 57 0.92 -10.31 4.62
N ALA A 58 2.12 -10.06 5.17
CA ALA A 58 3.08 -11.12 5.49
C ALA A 58 2.50 -12.17 6.44
N TYR A 59 1.84 -11.74 7.54
CA TYR A 59 1.22 -12.67 8.50
C TYR A 59 0.08 -13.47 7.89
N LEU A 60 -0.70 -12.86 6.99
CA LEU A 60 -1.75 -13.56 6.27
C LEU A 60 -1.15 -14.62 5.34
N MET A 61 -0.18 -14.23 4.52
CA MET A 61 0.48 -15.13 3.57
C MET A 61 1.21 -16.29 4.27
N ALA A 62 1.81 -16.06 5.44
CA ALA A 62 2.53 -17.05 6.21
C ALA A 62 1.68 -18.27 6.63
N ARG A 63 0.38 -18.13 6.64
CA ARG A 63 -0.57 -19.24 6.94
C ARG A 63 -0.69 -20.25 5.79
N TYR A 64 -0.29 -19.85 4.57
CA TYR A 64 -0.50 -20.63 3.34
C TYR A 64 0.79 -20.84 2.55
N ALA A 65 1.80 -19.98 2.72
CA ALA A 65 3.08 -20.04 2.03
C ALA A 65 4.09 -20.90 2.77
N GLY A 66 5.04 -21.48 2.03
CA GLY A 66 6.19 -22.18 2.60
C GLY A 66 7.11 -21.22 3.35
N SER A 67 7.42 -20.07 2.76
CA SER A 67 8.13 -18.95 3.38
C SER A 67 7.58 -17.60 2.89
N VAL A 68 7.72 -16.55 3.71
CA VAL A 68 7.34 -15.19 3.37
C VAL A 68 8.50 -14.26 3.68
N THR A 69 8.91 -13.46 2.70
CA THR A 69 9.83 -12.35 2.90
C THR A 69 9.04 -11.06 2.99
N ALA A 70 9.07 -10.39 4.15
CA ALA A 70 8.47 -9.08 4.37
C ALA A 70 9.53 -8.00 4.11
N SER A 71 9.36 -7.19 3.07
CA SER A 71 10.32 -6.15 2.68
C SER A 71 9.81 -4.74 2.95
N ASP A 72 10.69 -3.87 3.45
CA ASP A 72 10.41 -2.46 3.71
C ASP A 72 11.70 -1.63 3.66
N LEU A 73 11.57 -0.31 3.53
CA LEU A 73 12.69 0.64 3.64
C LEU A 73 13.12 0.87 5.10
N SER A 74 12.16 0.78 6.05
CA SER A 74 12.39 1.12 7.44
C SER A 74 12.84 -0.08 8.27
N ARG A 75 14.04 0.01 8.81
CA ARG A 75 14.59 -0.99 9.74
C ARG A 75 13.77 -1.14 11.00
N GLU A 76 13.24 -0.02 11.50
CA GLU A 76 12.37 -0.01 12.69
C GLU A 76 11.08 -0.77 12.42
N MET A 77 10.49 -0.58 11.23
CA MET A 77 9.30 -1.31 10.80
C MET A 77 9.61 -2.81 10.70
N LEU A 78 10.70 -3.18 10.03
CA LEU A 78 11.13 -4.58 9.89
C LEU A 78 11.40 -5.26 11.23
N ALA A 79 12.03 -4.54 12.19
CA ALA A 79 12.26 -5.06 13.53
C ALA A 79 10.93 -5.32 14.28
N ALA A 80 9.96 -4.41 14.14
CA ALA A 80 8.63 -4.57 14.73
C ALA A 80 7.87 -5.75 14.10
N VAL A 81 7.95 -5.91 12.77
CA VAL A 81 7.33 -7.03 12.03
C VAL A 81 7.94 -8.36 12.45
N ALA A 82 9.28 -8.46 12.55
CA ALA A 82 9.96 -9.69 12.99
C ALA A 82 9.57 -10.08 14.42
N GLY A 83 9.51 -9.10 15.34
CA GLY A 83 9.03 -9.31 16.70
C GLY A 83 7.61 -9.83 16.75
N ALA A 84 6.71 -9.18 16.02
CA ALA A 84 5.30 -9.57 15.95
C ALA A 84 5.07 -10.94 15.27
N ALA A 85 5.87 -11.31 14.26
CA ALA A 85 5.83 -12.63 13.65
C ALA A 85 6.23 -13.72 14.66
N LYS A 86 7.31 -13.48 15.43
CA LYS A 86 7.74 -14.38 16.50
C LYS A 86 6.66 -14.57 17.58
N ASP A 87 6.04 -13.47 18.04
CA ASP A 87 4.98 -13.51 19.07
C ASP A 87 3.74 -14.28 18.58
N ARG A 88 3.48 -14.28 17.27
CA ARG A 88 2.43 -15.05 16.59
C ARG A 88 2.82 -16.49 16.26
N GLY A 89 4.07 -16.89 16.54
CA GLY A 89 4.56 -18.23 16.20
C GLY A 89 4.76 -18.48 14.70
N LEU A 90 4.91 -17.43 13.88
CA LEU A 90 5.11 -17.50 12.44
C LEU A 90 6.61 -17.64 12.13
N ALA A 91 7.14 -18.87 12.24
CA ALA A 91 8.55 -19.17 12.02
C ALA A 91 9.01 -19.08 10.54
N ASN A 92 8.06 -18.98 9.61
CA ASN A 92 8.29 -18.91 8.17
C ASN A 92 8.23 -17.47 7.61
N VAL A 93 8.25 -16.43 8.49
CA VAL A 93 8.35 -15.02 8.10
C VAL A 93 9.77 -14.54 8.36
N GLU A 94 10.42 -14.04 7.33
CA GLU A 94 11.70 -13.34 7.39
C GLU A 94 11.54 -11.90 6.91
N VAL A 95 12.45 -11.01 7.29
CA VAL A 95 12.41 -9.59 6.94
C VAL A 95 13.61 -9.20 6.09
N ALA A 96 13.43 -8.27 5.15
CA ALA A 96 14.49 -7.78 4.28
C ALA A 96 14.37 -6.26 4.05
N GLU A 97 15.47 -5.53 4.25
CA GLU A 97 15.54 -4.11 3.91
C GLU A 97 15.71 -3.94 2.40
N ALA A 98 14.72 -3.35 1.75
CA ALA A 98 14.73 -3.10 0.32
C ALA A 98 13.83 -1.92 -0.06
N SER A 99 14.26 -1.14 -1.05
CA SER A 99 13.39 -0.22 -1.80
C SER A 99 12.58 -1.01 -2.83
N ALA A 100 11.29 -0.73 -2.97
CA ALA A 100 10.47 -1.35 -4.01
C ALA A 100 11.02 -1.10 -5.42
N GLU A 101 11.66 0.05 -5.63
CA GLU A 101 12.26 0.43 -6.91
C GLU A 101 13.65 -0.20 -7.16
N ARG A 102 14.18 -0.94 -6.19
CA ARG A 102 15.48 -1.62 -6.27
C ARG A 102 15.54 -2.77 -5.27
N LEU A 103 14.98 -3.90 -5.64
CA LEU A 103 14.98 -5.10 -4.81
C LEU A 103 16.34 -5.83 -4.86
N THR A 104 16.78 -6.33 -3.71
CA THR A 104 18.07 -7.03 -3.56
C THR A 104 17.97 -8.53 -3.84
N PHE A 105 16.82 -9.01 -4.28
CA PHE A 105 16.54 -10.41 -4.55
C PHE A 105 16.96 -10.81 -5.98
N GLU A 106 17.23 -12.10 -6.17
CA GLU A 106 17.52 -12.68 -7.47
C GLU A 106 16.28 -12.63 -8.39
N ASN A 107 16.51 -12.73 -9.71
CA ASN A 107 15.44 -12.87 -10.68
C ASN A 107 14.68 -14.17 -10.42
N GLU A 108 13.37 -14.18 -10.65
CA GLU A 108 12.52 -15.37 -10.58
C GLU A 108 12.63 -16.12 -9.24
N TRP A 109 12.81 -15.37 -8.14
CA TRP A 109 12.97 -15.96 -6.81
C TRP A 109 11.64 -16.33 -6.16
N PHE A 110 10.63 -15.48 -6.31
CA PHE A 110 9.32 -15.64 -5.68
C PHE A 110 8.29 -16.24 -6.64
N ASP A 111 7.30 -16.94 -6.08
CA ASP A 111 6.16 -17.48 -6.80
C ASP A 111 4.81 -16.86 -6.40
N PHE A 112 4.86 -15.83 -5.56
CA PHE A 112 3.75 -14.94 -5.24
C PHE A 112 4.25 -13.60 -4.70
N LEU A 113 3.54 -12.51 -5.02
CA LEU A 113 3.80 -11.19 -4.46
C LEU A 113 2.49 -10.55 -3.99
N GLY A 114 2.48 -10.01 -2.78
CA GLY A 114 1.47 -9.11 -2.25
C GLY A 114 2.07 -7.73 -2.03
N CYS A 115 1.34 -6.67 -2.39
CA CYS A 115 1.68 -5.29 -2.08
C CYS A 115 0.41 -4.58 -1.66
N ARG A 116 0.40 -3.92 -0.49
CA ARG A 116 -0.80 -3.29 0.05
C ARG A 116 -0.48 -1.94 0.66
N TYR A 117 -1.14 -0.88 0.15
CA TYR A 117 -1.01 0.51 0.61
C TYR A 117 0.45 0.98 0.68
N SER A 118 1.22 0.73 -0.39
CA SER A 118 2.63 1.05 -0.47
C SER A 118 3.00 1.82 -1.74
N ALA A 119 2.38 1.48 -2.87
CA ALA A 119 2.80 2.00 -4.17
C ALA A 119 2.60 3.52 -4.33
N HIS A 120 1.65 4.10 -3.59
CA HIS A 120 1.43 5.55 -3.57
C HIS A 120 2.58 6.34 -2.90
N HIS A 121 3.55 5.65 -2.29
CA HIS A 121 4.80 6.23 -1.79
C HIS A 121 5.98 6.06 -2.75
N TRP A 122 5.86 5.26 -3.81
CA TRP A 122 7.00 5.03 -4.71
C TRP A 122 7.20 6.24 -5.62
N ARG A 123 8.46 6.68 -5.76
CA ARG A 123 8.80 7.81 -6.66
C ARG A 123 8.51 7.50 -8.12
N ASN A 124 8.61 6.22 -8.47
CA ASN A 124 8.39 5.73 -9.83
C ASN A 124 7.67 4.38 -9.78
N LEU A 125 6.35 4.41 -10.01
CA LEU A 125 5.52 3.22 -10.01
C LEU A 125 6.07 2.13 -10.94
N GLU A 126 6.43 2.48 -12.18
CA GLU A 126 6.91 1.49 -13.14
C GLU A 126 8.27 0.89 -12.76
N ALA A 127 9.14 1.63 -12.08
CA ALA A 127 10.39 1.07 -11.58
C ALA A 127 10.11 0.00 -10.50
N GLY A 128 9.20 0.28 -9.57
CA GLY A 128 8.77 -0.69 -8.57
C GLY A 128 8.09 -1.91 -9.18
N LEU A 129 7.20 -1.69 -10.16
CA LEU A 129 6.52 -2.78 -10.87
C LEU A 129 7.50 -3.65 -11.69
N ARG A 130 8.50 -3.06 -12.35
CA ARG A 130 9.54 -3.84 -13.06
C ARG A 130 10.37 -4.68 -12.11
N GLU A 131 10.72 -4.17 -10.94
CA GLU A 131 11.42 -4.94 -9.92
C GLU A 131 10.54 -6.07 -9.36
N ALA A 132 9.26 -5.78 -9.09
CA ALA A 132 8.28 -6.79 -8.70
C ALA A 132 8.16 -7.92 -9.73
N GLN A 133 8.10 -7.58 -11.02
CA GLN A 133 8.06 -8.55 -12.11
C GLN A 133 9.37 -9.34 -12.20
N ARG A 134 10.52 -8.67 -12.13
CA ARG A 134 11.84 -9.30 -12.22
C ARG A 134 12.07 -10.40 -11.17
N VAL A 135 11.61 -10.17 -9.94
CA VAL A 135 11.81 -11.12 -8.83
C VAL A 135 10.77 -12.24 -8.80
N LEU A 136 9.68 -12.11 -9.56
CA LEU A 136 8.66 -13.16 -9.72
C LEU A 136 9.05 -14.13 -10.81
N LYS A 137 8.75 -15.40 -10.60
CA LYS A 137 8.81 -16.41 -11.65
C LYS A 137 7.75 -16.14 -12.72
N CYS A 138 8.06 -16.44 -13.98
CA CYS A 138 7.08 -16.38 -15.05
C CYS A 138 5.82 -17.18 -14.69
N GLY A 139 4.64 -16.64 -14.97
CA GLY A 139 3.34 -17.21 -14.63
C GLY A 139 2.94 -17.06 -13.15
N SER A 140 3.77 -16.43 -12.32
CA SER A 140 3.43 -16.23 -10.91
C SER A 140 2.47 -15.05 -10.72
N LYS A 141 1.61 -15.17 -9.70
CA LYS A 141 0.64 -14.12 -9.38
C LYS A 141 1.25 -13.00 -8.54
N ALA A 142 0.84 -11.77 -8.85
CA ALA A 142 1.00 -10.62 -7.97
C ALA A 142 -0.36 -9.98 -7.67
N VAL A 143 -0.51 -9.50 -6.45
CA VAL A 143 -1.70 -8.78 -5.99
C VAL A 143 -1.28 -7.42 -5.46
N PHE A 144 -1.81 -6.37 -6.10
CA PHE A 144 -1.63 -4.98 -5.68
C PHE A 144 -2.95 -4.44 -5.12
N ILE A 145 -2.90 -3.92 -3.89
CA ILE A 145 -4.02 -3.29 -3.20
C ILE A 145 -3.59 -1.88 -2.83
N ASP A 146 -4.31 -0.86 -3.32
CA ASP A 146 -3.98 0.52 -2.98
C ASP A 146 -5.21 1.43 -3.10
N ALA A 147 -5.11 2.64 -2.53
CA ALA A 147 -6.00 3.73 -2.89
C ALA A 147 -5.79 4.10 -4.36
N PHE A 148 -6.85 4.53 -5.04
CA PHE A 148 -6.73 5.00 -6.41
C PHE A 148 -7.52 6.29 -6.64
N ALA A 149 -7.01 7.12 -7.52
CA ALA A 149 -7.65 8.37 -7.89
C ALA A 149 -8.75 8.13 -8.94
N PRO A 150 -9.86 8.89 -8.88
CA PRO A 150 -10.81 8.95 -9.97
C PRO A 150 -10.20 9.49 -11.26
N GLU A 151 -10.72 9.08 -12.43
CA GLU A 151 -10.25 9.57 -13.74
C GLU A 151 -10.60 11.05 -13.99
N ALA A 152 -11.58 11.60 -13.27
CA ALA A 152 -11.96 13.00 -13.38
C ALA A 152 -10.91 13.92 -12.72
N ALA A 153 -10.26 14.78 -13.52
CA ALA A 153 -9.13 15.60 -13.07
C ALA A 153 -9.39 16.44 -11.81
N ALA A 154 -10.61 16.95 -11.61
CA ALA A 154 -10.95 17.73 -10.42
C ALA A 154 -10.97 16.87 -9.16
N LEU A 155 -11.46 15.64 -9.26
CA LEU A 155 -11.50 14.67 -8.16
C LEU A 155 -10.08 14.18 -7.82
N ASP A 156 -9.30 13.82 -8.85
CA ASP A 156 -7.89 13.44 -8.72
C ASP A 156 -7.10 14.54 -8.01
N THR A 157 -7.17 15.79 -8.51
CA THR A 157 -6.47 16.92 -7.89
C THR A 157 -6.84 17.13 -6.43
N HIS A 158 -8.13 17.00 -6.08
CA HIS A 158 -8.58 17.13 -4.69
C HIS A 158 -7.97 16.03 -3.80
N LEU A 159 -8.04 14.76 -4.25
CA LEU A 159 -7.49 13.63 -3.51
C LEU A 159 -5.98 13.80 -3.28
N GLN A 160 -5.20 14.06 -4.33
CA GLN A 160 -3.75 14.27 -4.22
C GLN A 160 -3.41 15.40 -3.24
N ALA A 161 -4.18 16.49 -3.25
CA ALA A 161 -3.93 17.64 -2.37
C ALA A 161 -4.15 17.28 -0.89
N VAL A 162 -5.24 16.58 -0.56
CA VAL A 162 -5.54 16.22 0.84
C VAL A 162 -4.61 15.12 1.35
N GLU A 163 -4.23 14.15 0.51
CA GLU A 163 -3.28 13.10 0.87
C GLU A 163 -1.87 13.67 1.09
N LEU A 164 -1.37 14.54 0.21
CA LEU A 164 -0.07 15.19 0.39
C LEU A 164 -0.02 16.07 1.65
N LEU A 165 -1.10 16.79 1.96
CA LEU A 165 -1.17 17.58 3.20
C LEU A 165 -1.18 16.71 4.44
N ARG A 166 -1.80 15.55 4.38
CA ARG A 166 -1.84 14.57 5.47
C ARG A 166 -0.49 13.91 5.69
N ASP A 167 0.15 13.49 4.61
CA ASP A 167 1.37 12.70 4.61
C ASP A 167 2.35 13.24 3.56
N THR A 168 3.43 13.86 4.02
CA THR A 168 4.46 14.43 3.13
C THR A 168 5.30 13.39 2.39
N SER A 169 5.15 12.10 2.70
CA SER A 169 5.76 10.99 1.96
C SER A 169 4.88 10.47 0.82
N HIS A 170 3.63 10.95 0.73
CA HIS A 170 2.74 10.64 -0.39
C HIS A 170 3.31 11.16 -1.72
N VAL A 171 3.27 10.31 -2.74
CA VAL A 171 3.68 10.66 -4.11
C VAL A 171 2.46 10.79 -5.00
N ARG A 172 1.67 9.73 -5.14
CA ARG A 172 0.46 9.74 -5.98
C ARG A 172 -0.44 8.53 -5.73
N ASP A 173 -1.72 8.77 -5.55
CA ASP A 173 -2.75 7.76 -5.82
C ASP A 173 -2.99 7.73 -7.34
N TYR A 174 -2.56 6.65 -7.99
CA TYR A 174 -2.67 6.53 -9.44
C TYR A 174 -4.11 6.17 -9.84
N THR A 175 -4.57 6.66 -10.99
CA THR A 175 -5.86 6.27 -11.54
C THR A 175 -5.84 4.81 -12.02
N THR A 176 -7.02 4.23 -12.24
CA THR A 176 -7.13 2.86 -12.79
C THR A 176 -6.42 2.74 -14.13
N SER A 177 -6.57 3.73 -15.01
CA SER A 177 -5.91 3.75 -16.32
C SER A 177 -4.39 3.82 -16.21
N GLU A 178 -3.85 4.63 -15.30
CA GLU A 178 -2.42 4.71 -15.00
C GLU A 178 -1.87 3.37 -14.49
N TRP A 179 -2.58 2.72 -13.54
CA TRP A 179 -2.20 1.40 -13.02
C TRP A 179 -2.15 0.34 -14.12
N ILE A 180 -3.21 0.20 -14.92
CA ILE A 180 -3.28 -0.80 -16.00
C ILE A 180 -2.16 -0.56 -17.01
N ALA A 181 -1.93 0.70 -17.41
CA ALA A 181 -0.87 1.05 -18.34
C ALA A 181 0.53 0.74 -17.77
N ALA A 182 0.78 1.06 -16.49
CA ALA A 182 2.06 0.80 -15.82
C ALA A 182 2.31 -0.70 -15.66
N LEU A 183 1.31 -1.49 -15.27
CA LEU A 183 1.41 -2.95 -15.16
C LEU A 183 1.77 -3.59 -16.51
N ASN A 184 1.05 -3.23 -17.57
CA ASN A 184 1.33 -3.74 -18.92
C ASN A 184 2.75 -3.41 -19.40
N ARG A 185 3.21 -2.16 -19.19
CA ARG A 185 4.60 -1.76 -19.54
C ARG A 185 5.67 -2.43 -18.69
N SER A 186 5.29 -2.94 -17.52
CA SER A 186 6.19 -3.60 -16.59
C SER A 186 6.19 -5.14 -16.71
N GLY A 187 5.50 -5.70 -17.70
CA GLY A 187 5.48 -7.15 -17.94
C GLY A 187 4.46 -7.92 -17.09
N PHE A 188 3.38 -7.27 -16.67
CA PHE A 188 2.27 -7.94 -16.02
C PHE A 188 1.05 -8.04 -16.93
N THR A 189 0.35 -9.17 -16.83
CA THR A 189 -0.96 -9.37 -17.46
C THR A 189 -2.06 -9.24 -16.41
N LEU A 190 -2.99 -8.31 -16.62
CA LEU A 190 -4.14 -8.13 -15.74
C LEU A 190 -5.04 -9.36 -15.78
N GLN A 191 -5.38 -9.89 -14.62
CA GLN A 191 -6.31 -11.02 -14.46
C GLN A 191 -7.67 -10.57 -13.92
N THR A 192 -7.66 -9.82 -12.81
CA THR A 192 -8.87 -9.36 -12.14
C THR A 192 -8.68 -7.95 -11.61
N PHE A 193 -9.70 -7.12 -11.73
CA PHE A 193 -9.80 -5.82 -11.06
C PHE A 193 -11.04 -5.82 -10.16
N ARG A 194 -10.88 -5.39 -8.93
CA ARG A 194 -11.97 -5.15 -7.96
C ARG A 194 -11.77 -3.80 -7.32
N SER A 195 -12.86 -3.12 -7.00
CA SER A 195 -12.82 -1.87 -6.24
C SER A 195 -13.95 -1.82 -5.23
N TRP A 196 -13.74 -1.04 -4.19
CA TRP A 196 -14.72 -0.70 -3.17
C TRP A 196 -14.35 0.61 -2.52
N CYS A 197 -15.27 1.20 -1.77
CA CYS A 197 -15.01 2.43 -1.02
C CYS A 197 -14.84 2.07 0.47
N ILE A 198 -13.95 2.79 1.13
CA ILE A 198 -13.78 2.72 2.59
C ILE A 198 -14.04 4.08 3.20
N ARG A 199 -14.78 4.12 4.31
CA ARG A 199 -15.00 5.35 5.05
C ARG A 199 -13.76 5.69 5.88
N MET A 200 -13.19 6.86 5.61
CA MET A 200 -12.09 7.43 6.36
C MET A 200 -12.66 8.32 7.47
N ASP A 201 -12.58 7.85 8.71
CA ASP A 201 -12.89 8.67 9.89
C ASP A 201 -11.82 9.74 10.05
N PHE A 202 -12.19 11.01 9.86
CA PHE A 202 -11.24 12.10 9.75
C PHE A 202 -10.34 12.26 10.98
N PRO A 203 -10.85 12.25 12.23
CA PRO A 203 -10.00 12.30 13.42
C PRO A 203 -8.97 11.18 13.48
N THR A 204 -9.39 9.94 13.19
CA THR A 204 -8.49 8.78 13.18
C THR A 204 -7.47 8.88 12.04
N TRP A 205 -7.91 9.33 10.86
CA TRP A 205 -7.09 9.43 9.64
C TRP A 205 -5.93 10.41 9.81
N ILE A 206 -6.18 11.61 10.37
CA ILE A 206 -5.13 12.59 10.64
C ILE A 206 -4.25 12.21 11.83
N ALA A 207 -4.84 11.63 12.89
CA ALA A 207 -4.09 11.22 14.08
C ALA A 207 -3.06 10.13 13.77
N ARG A 208 -3.39 9.18 12.88
CA ARG A 208 -2.50 8.09 12.46
C ARG A 208 -1.19 8.61 11.88
N MET A 209 -1.24 9.66 11.07
CA MET A 209 -0.06 10.28 10.47
C MET A 209 0.55 11.38 11.34
N GLN A 210 -0.09 11.73 12.47
CA GLN A 210 0.28 12.87 13.30
C GLN A 210 0.35 14.16 12.45
N THR A 211 -0.64 14.33 11.57
CA THR A 211 -0.71 15.45 10.63
C THR A 211 -0.61 16.79 11.38
N PRO A 212 0.30 17.69 10.98
CA PRO A 212 0.47 18.97 11.64
C PRO A 212 -0.84 19.79 11.68
N PRO A 213 -1.12 20.54 12.76
CA PRO A 213 -2.39 21.30 12.88
C PRO A 213 -2.66 22.26 11.72
N ASP A 214 -1.62 22.86 11.14
CA ASP A 214 -1.77 23.74 9.97
C ASP A 214 -2.24 22.97 8.73
N ASN A 215 -1.70 21.78 8.51
CA ASN A 215 -2.11 20.90 7.42
C ASN A 215 -3.54 20.40 7.64
N VAL A 216 -3.92 20.04 8.87
CA VAL A 216 -5.31 19.69 9.21
C VAL A 216 -6.27 20.82 8.85
N ARG A 217 -5.93 22.07 9.18
CA ARG A 217 -6.75 23.24 8.81
C ARG A 217 -6.83 23.42 7.29
N ALA A 218 -5.71 23.21 6.58
CA ALA A 218 -5.67 23.29 5.12
C ALA A 218 -6.54 22.21 4.45
N ILE A 219 -6.48 20.96 4.92
CA ILE A 219 -7.35 19.87 4.45
C ILE A 219 -8.81 20.25 4.65
N ARG A 220 -9.20 20.71 5.85
CA ARG A 220 -10.58 21.12 6.11
C ARG A 220 -11.02 22.30 5.24
N ALA A 221 -10.14 23.26 4.99
CA ALA A 221 -10.43 24.38 4.09
C ALA A 221 -10.69 23.91 2.65
N LEU A 222 -9.90 22.94 2.14
CA LEU A 222 -10.13 22.33 0.82
C LEU A 222 -11.47 21.58 0.76
N GLN A 223 -11.78 20.78 1.79
CA GLN A 223 -13.04 20.05 1.88
C GLN A 223 -14.26 20.97 1.93
N MET A 224 -14.17 22.06 2.71
CA MET A 224 -15.26 23.04 2.83
C MET A 224 -15.48 23.89 1.56
N ALA A 225 -14.42 24.09 0.77
CA ALA A 225 -14.45 24.82 -0.49
C ALA A 225 -14.70 23.90 -1.71
N ALA A 226 -14.83 22.60 -1.48
CA ALA A 226 -15.01 21.61 -2.54
C ALA A 226 -16.28 21.90 -3.35
N SER A 227 -16.22 21.67 -4.66
CA SER A 227 -17.39 21.69 -5.52
C SER A 227 -18.37 20.59 -5.11
N ARG A 228 -19.62 20.73 -5.53
CA ARG A 228 -20.63 19.69 -5.29
C ARG A 228 -20.20 18.33 -5.85
N GLU A 229 -19.62 18.31 -7.03
CA GLU A 229 -19.10 17.09 -7.66
C GLU A 229 -18.06 16.39 -6.79
N ILE A 230 -17.09 17.12 -6.22
CA ILE A 230 -16.08 16.59 -5.31
C ILE A 230 -16.73 16.10 -4.01
N SER A 231 -17.60 16.93 -3.42
CA SER A 231 -18.27 16.60 -2.16
C SER A 231 -19.16 15.36 -2.28
N ASP A 232 -19.90 15.25 -3.38
CA ASP A 232 -20.80 14.12 -3.65
C ASP A 232 -20.00 12.83 -3.91
N HIS A 233 -18.88 12.91 -4.66
CA HIS A 233 -18.06 11.73 -4.97
C HIS A 233 -17.39 11.16 -3.72
N PHE A 234 -16.75 12.02 -2.94
CA PHE A 234 -16.05 11.59 -1.71
C PHE A 234 -16.98 11.52 -0.49
N GLU A 235 -18.28 11.78 -0.64
CA GLU A 235 -19.25 11.79 0.46
C GLU A 235 -18.72 12.55 1.69
N ILE A 236 -18.19 13.78 1.47
CA ILE A 236 -17.51 14.55 2.52
C ILE A 236 -18.51 14.94 3.61
N GLU A 237 -18.28 14.44 4.83
CA GLU A 237 -19.11 14.68 6.00
C GLU A 237 -18.76 16.01 6.70
N ALA A 238 -19.66 16.48 7.57
CA ALA A 238 -19.49 17.74 8.29
C ALA A 238 -18.22 17.79 9.17
N ASP A 239 -17.81 16.65 9.74
CA ASP A 239 -16.59 16.52 10.54
C ASP A 239 -15.30 16.34 9.70
N GLY A 240 -15.45 16.15 8.39
CA GLY A 240 -14.37 15.92 7.43
C GLY A 240 -14.11 14.45 7.10
N SER A 241 -14.86 13.53 7.67
CA SER A 241 -14.84 12.13 7.25
C SER A 241 -15.29 12.01 5.78
N PHE A 242 -14.77 11.03 5.07
CA PHE A 242 -15.02 10.91 3.63
C PHE A 242 -14.86 9.44 3.16
N MET A 243 -15.34 9.14 1.96
CA MET A 243 -15.13 7.85 1.30
C MET A 243 -13.88 7.90 0.44
N LEU A 244 -13.05 6.86 0.54
CA LEU A 244 -11.83 6.67 -0.26
C LEU A 244 -12.00 5.45 -1.14
N ASP A 245 -11.71 5.61 -2.43
CA ASP A 245 -11.71 4.52 -3.39
C ASP A 245 -10.46 3.65 -3.21
N VAL A 246 -10.68 2.34 -3.10
CA VAL A 246 -9.62 1.33 -2.96
C VAL A 246 -9.80 0.27 -4.04
N MET A 247 -8.69 -0.19 -4.60
CA MET A 247 -8.68 -1.25 -5.59
C MET A 247 -7.83 -2.44 -5.13
N MET A 248 -8.13 -3.58 -5.71
CA MET A 248 -7.29 -4.76 -5.74
C MET A 248 -7.13 -5.22 -7.19
N ILE A 249 -5.89 -5.35 -7.62
CA ILE A 249 -5.53 -5.84 -8.94
C ILE A 249 -4.80 -7.17 -8.78
N GLU A 250 -5.36 -8.24 -9.36
CA GLU A 250 -4.65 -9.52 -9.53
C GLU A 250 -3.99 -9.53 -10.91
N THR A 251 -2.71 -9.88 -10.95
CA THR A 251 -1.90 -9.94 -12.16
C THR A 251 -1.09 -11.21 -12.22
N GLU A 252 -0.55 -11.49 -13.39
CA GLU A 252 0.39 -12.57 -13.65
C GLU A 252 1.65 -12.01 -14.29
N ALA A 253 2.83 -12.39 -13.80
CA ALA A 253 4.11 -12.00 -14.37
C ALA A 253 4.34 -12.73 -15.72
N ALA A 254 4.64 -11.96 -16.79
CA ALA A 254 4.88 -12.50 -18.12
C ALA A 254 6.29 -13.09 -18.27
#